data_b38e89959c0218d18c3582a1a6e5e692
#
_entry.id   b38e89959c0218d18c3582a1a6e5e692
#
_cell.length_a   1.000
_cell.length_b   1.000
_cell.length_c   1.000
_cell.angle_alpha   90.00
_cell.angle_beta   90.00
_cell.angle_gamma   90.00
#
_symmetry.space_group_name_H-M   'P 1'
#
loop_
_entity.id
_entity.type
_entity.pdbx_description
1 polymer ?
#
loop_
_entity_poly.entity_id
_entity_poly.type
_entity_poly.pdbx_seq_one_letter_code
_entity_poly.pdbx_strand_id
1 'polypeptide(L)'
;MPVDPDHRVVTATVIGVPAPGTAVWRADGERTRDGSTVSGDLEDPDELLRTGDRLVLEVVRDRFRWLVVDVVETVPRPRTPGRPRRPHAHPARPPGTVLIAWLPFTRDDDEGPGKHRPCVVLRSTDPSVIRARPLYDPGSAVARTSGGVPLQSWRAAGLDKASVAVDPVEIPVARCEQTLGHLEPIDLARLGITGRRRR
;
A
#
# COMPACT_ATOMS: atom_id res chain seq x y z
N MET A 1 4.91 -23.42 36.49
CA MET A 1 6.16 -22.73 36.11
C MET A 1 6.00 -21.27 36.46
N PRO A 2 6.95 -20.63 37.12
CA PRO A 2 6.87 -19.19 37.35
C PRO A 2 6.93 -18.46 35.98
N VAL A 3 5.94 -17.63 35.73
CA VAL A 3 5.93 -16.74 34.55
C VAL A 3 7.06 -15.73 34.79
N ASP A 4 7.98 -15.62 33.87
CA ASP A 4 9.04 -14.62 33.91
C ASP A 4 8.38 -13.23 33.94
N PRO A 5 8.61 -12.42 35.01
CA PRO A 5 7.96 -11.12 35.16
C PRO A 5 8.33 -10.13 34.06
N ASP A 6 9.37 -10.43 33.31
CA ASP A 6 9.86 -9.60 32.21
C ASP A 6 9.38 -10.08 30.84
N HIS A 7 8.59 -11.16 30.77
CA HIS A 7 8.01 -11.71 29.57
C HIS A 7 6.49 -11.52 29.56
N ARG A 8 5.96 -10.88 28.51
CA ARG A 8 4.53 -10.52 28.42
C ARG A 8 4.01 -10.63 27.00
N VAL A 9 2.71 -10.93 26.91
CA VAL A 9 1.93 -10.74 25.67
C VAL A 9 1.10 -9.47 25.85
N VAL A 10 1.26 -8.53 24.94
CA VAL A 10 0.59 -7.22 25.01
C VAL A 10 -0.16 -6.93 23.71
N THR A 11 -1.32 -6.29 23.82
CA THR A 11 -1.95 -5.65 22.68
C THR A 11 -1.32 -4.27 22.50
N ALA A 12 -0.87 -3.99 21.30
CA ALA A 12 -0.14 -2.76 21.00
C ALA A 12 -0.68 -2.06 19.75
N THR A 13 -0.49 -0.77 19.70
CA THR A 13 -0.80 0.06 18.52
C THR A 13 0.50 0.59 17.93
N VAL A 14 0.66 0.45 16.60
CA VAL A 14 1.75 1.10 15.86
C VAL A 14 1.52 2.61 15.89
N ILE A 15 2.44 3.35 16.50
CA ILE A 15 2.33 4.81 16.68
C ILE A 15 3.15 5.61 15.68
N GLY A 16 4.03 4.94 14.92
CA GLY A 16 4.84 5.57 13.87
C GLY A 16 5.64 4.56 13.08
N VAL A 17 6.04 4.97 11.87
CA VAL A 17 6.94 4.24 10.97
C VAL A 17 8.04 5.23 10.59
N PRO A 18 9.09 5.36 11.43
CA PRO A 18 10.10 6.42 11.29
C PRO A 18 11.04 6.20 10.10
N ALA A 19 11.22 4.95 9.69
CA ALA A 19 12.06 4.56 8.56
C ALA A 19 11.54 3.28 7.90
N PRO A 20 11.91 3.02 6.64
CA PRO A 20 11.63 1.74 5.99
C PRO A 20 12.16 0.57 6.83
N GLY A 21 11.34 -0.46 6.98
CA GLY A 21 11.69 -1.65 7.75
C GLY A 21 11.63 -1.52 9.27
N THR A 22 11.12 -0.39 9.80
CA THR A 22 11.03 -0.17 11.26
C THR A 22 9.69 0.44 11.64
N ALA A 23 9.01 -0.12 12.63
CA ALA A 23 7.80 0.44 13.21
C ALA A 23 8.01 0.72 14.71
N VAL A 24 7.39 1.77 15.23
CA VAL A 24 7.34 2.08 16.66
C VAL A 24 5.97 1.74 17.19
N TRP A 25 5.93 0.99 18.28
CA TRP A 25 4.69 0.52 18.88
C TRP A 25 4.54 0.99 20.32
N ARG A 26 3.30 1.00 20.81
CA ARG A 26 2.94 1.30 22.21
C ARG A 26 1.82 0.36 22.65
N ALA A 27 2.01 -0.27 23.81
CA ALA A 27 0.99 -1.15 24.37
C ALA A 27 -0.28 -0.38 24.78
N ASP A 28 -1.42 -0.93 24.47
CA ASP A 28 -2.72 -0.35 24.78
C ASP A 28 -3.06 -0.55 26.25
N GLY A 29 -3.05 0.56 27.01
CA GLY A 29 -3.47 0.56 28.42
C GLY A 29 -2.49 -0.05 29.42
N GLU A 30 -1.39 -0.64 28.98
CA GLU A 30 -0.38 -1.20 29.87
C GLU A 30 0.67 -0.17 30.30
N ARG A 31 1.02 -0.25 31.58
CA ARG A 31 2.09 0.55 32.17
C ARG A 31 3.05 -0.35 32.94
N THR A 32 4.28 0.08 33.02
CA THR A 32 5.30 -0.51 33.88
C THR A 32 5.00 -0.20 35.36
N ARG A 33 5.70 -0.84 36.30
CA ARG A 33 5.53 -0.56 37.74
C ARG A 33 5.82 0.90 38.15
N ASP A 34 6.68 1.58 37.39
CA ASP A 34 7.00 3.00 37.58
C ASP A 34 6.01 3.94 36.86
N GLY A 35 4.96 3.41 36.25
CA GLY A 35 3.93 4.17 35.51
C GLY A 35 4.31 4.55 34.09
N SER A 36 5.47 4.16 33.59
CA SER A 36 5.90 4.40 32.21
C SER A 36 5.06 3.59 31.21
N THR A 37 4.93 4.09 30.00
CA THR A 37 4.27 3.37 28.92
C THR A 37 5.17 2.25 28.39
N VAL A 38 4.60 1.06 28.16
CA VAL A 38 5.29 -0.04 27.50
C VAL A 38 5.33 0.27 25.99
N SER A 39 6.50 0.48 25.44
CA SER A 39 6.70 0.79 24.02
C SER A 39 8.08 0.37 23.55
N GLY A 40 8.27 0.26 22.26
CA GLY A 40 9.55 -0.14 21.66
C GLY A 40 9.53 -0.04 20.14
N ASP A 41 10.62 -0.51 19.57
CA ASP A 41 10.78 -0.64 18.12
C ASP A 41 10.45 -2.06 17.70
N LEU A 42 9.95 -2.22 16.48
CA LEU A 42 9.65 -3.48 15.83
C LEU A 42 10.26 -3.47 14.44
N GLU A 43 11.00 -4.52 14.10
CA GLU A 43 11.46 -4.73 12.74
C GLU A 43 10.27 -5.13 11.85
N ASP A 44 10.13 -4.41 10.74
CA ASP A 44 9.10 -4.64 9.73
C ASP A 44 9.77 -4.73 8.34
N PRO A 45 10.53 -5.80 8.07
CA PRO A 45 11.33 -5.94 6.86
C PRO A 45 10.49 -5.93 5.58
N ASP A 46 9.23 -6.30 5.68
CA ASP A 46 8.30 -6.31 4.56
C ASP A 46 7.52 -5.00 4.40
N GLU A 47 7.73 -4.02 5.30
CA GLU A 47 7.08 -2.71 5.31
C GLU A 47 5.54 -2.78 5.28
N LEU A 48 4.97 -3.78 5.97
CA LEU A 48 3.54 -4.04 5.99
C LEU A 48 2.78 -3.20 7.02
N LEU A 49 3.47 -2.78 8.09
CA LEU A 49 2.87 -2.08 9.21
C LEU A 49 2.65 -0.60 8.92
N ARG A 50 1.54 -0.08 9.43
CA ARG A 50 1.16 1.34 9.30
C ARG A 50 0.75 1.91 10.65
N THR A 51 0.95 3.19 10.82
CA THR A 51 0.47 3.91 12.01
C THR A 51 -1.02 3.64 12.24
N GLY A 52 -1.37 3.20 13.45
CA GLY A 52 -2.71 2.83 13.86
C GLY A 52 -3.05 1.34 13.69
N ASP A 53 -2.14 0.51 13.18
CA ASP A 53 -2.34 -0.95 13.18
C ASP A 53 -2.23 -1.48 14.60
N ARG A 54 -3.06 -2.47 14.92
CA ARG A 54 -3.06 -3.14 16.22
C ARG A 54 -2.45 -4.53 16.09
N LEU A 55 -1.58 -4.84 17.04
CA LEU A 55 -0.79 -6.07 17.06
C LEU A 55 -0.94 -6.73 18.42
N VAL A 56 -0.83 -8.04 18.46
CA VAL A 56 -0.56 -8.80 19.68
C VAL A 56 0.91 -9.18 19.62
N LEU A 57 1.68 -8.64 20.54
CA LEU A 57 3.13 -8.80 20.59
C LEU A 57 3.53 -9.60 21.82
N GLU A 58 4.44 -10.54 21.62
CA GLU A 58 5.20 -11.14 22.69
C GLU A 58 6.47 -10.31 22.91
N VAL A 59 6.61 -9.76 24.12
CA VAL A 59 7.68 -8.81 24.46
C VAL A 59 8.44 -9.24 25.68
N VAL A 60 9.74 -8.99 25.67
CA VAL A 60 10.64 -9.23 26.80
C VAL A 60 11.32 -7.93 27.20
N ARG A 61 11.45 -7.71 28.51
CA ARG A 61 12.19 -6.56 29.05
C ARG A 61 13.68 -6.85 29.07
N ASP A 62 14.44 -6.07 28.28
CA ASP A 62 15.90 -6.06 28.36
C ASP A 62 16.36 -4.75 29.02
N ARG A 63 16.75 -4.81 30.28
CA ARG A 63 17.24 -3.69 31.13
C ARG A 63 16.37 -2.44 31.07
N PHE A 64 16.45 -1.69 29.97
CA PHE A 64 15.83 -0.38 29.82
C PHE A 64 14.80 -0.28 28.70
N ARG A 65 14.63 -1.35 27.89
CA ARG A 65 13.74 -1.35 26.73
C ARG A 65 12.95 -2.64 26.63
N TRP A 66 11.83 -2.58 25.91
CA TRP A 66 11.04 -3.74 25.54
C TRP A 66 11.44 -4.20 24.13
N LEU A 67 11.79 -5.45 24.03
CA LEU A 67 12.12 -6.11 22.75
C LEU A 67 10.94 -6.97 22.32
N VAL A 68 10.55 -6.89 21.05
CA VAL A 68 9.57 -7.79 20.47
C VAL A 68 10.28 -9.10 20.16
N VAL A 69 9.77 -10.19 20.72
CA VAL A 69 10.25 -11.56 20.46
C VAL A 69 9.46 -12.15 19.32
N ASP A 70 8.14 -11.92 19.27
CA ASP A 70 7.26 -12.43 18.23
C ASP A 70 6.04 -11.52 18.04
N VAL A 71 5.51 -11.52 16.81
CA VAL A 71 4.22 -10.93 16.46
C VAL A 71 3.20 -12.05 16.40
N VAL A 72 2.51 -12.25 17.51
CA VAL A 72 1.57 -13.36 17.69
C VAL A 72 0.37 -13.24 16.77
N GLU A 73 -0.14 -12.02 16.61
CA GLU A 73 -1.32 -11.74 15.79
C GLU A 73 -1.34 -10.29 15.32
N THR A 74 -1.75 -10.08 14.08
CA THR A 74 -2.15 -8.77 13.59
C THR A 74 -3.65 -8.62 13.80
N VAL A 75 -4.07 -7.79 14.74
CA VAL A 75 -5.50 -7.59 15.03
C VAL A 75 -6.11 -6.80 13.89
N PRO A 76 -7.06 -7.36 13.11
CA PRO A 76 -7.74 -6.61 12.07
C PRO A 76 -8.35 -5.36 12.70
N ARG A 77 -8.15 -4.21 12.07
CA ARG A 77 -8.83 -2.98 12.55
C ARG A 77 -10.31 -3.29 12.70
N PRO A 78 -10.92 -3.03 13.88
CA PRO A 78 -12.37 -3.14 13.98
C PRO A 78 -12.94 -2.28 12.85
N ARG A 79 -13.59 -2.92 11.90
CA ARG A 79 -14.43 -2.18 10.96
C ARG A 79 -15.45 -1.50 11.84
N THR A 80 -15.20 -0.25 12.19
CA THR A 80 -16.24 0.61 12.75
C THR A 80 -17.39 0.42 11.78
N PRO A 81 -18.59 -0.06 12.24
CA PRO A 81 -19.74 -0.10 11.37
C PRO A 81 -19.98 1.37 10.97
N GLY A 82 -19.21 1.77 9.97
CA GLY A 82 -19.31 3.12 9.43
C GLY A 82 -20.74 3.22 8.98
N ARG A 83 -21.45 4.24 9.53
CA ARG A 83 -22.57 4.86 8.83
C ARG A 83 -22.33 4.60 7.34
N PRO A 84 -23.25 3.93 6.60
CA PRO A 84 -22.98 3.55 5.23
C PRO A 84 -22.38 4.78 4.55
N ARG A 85 -21.08 4.73 4.32
CA ARG A 85 -20.41 5.78 3.59
C ARG A 85 -21.20 5.79 2.29
N ARG A 86 -21.98 6.86 2.08
CA ARG A 86 -22.45 7.19 0.74
C ARG A 86 -21.22 6.91 -0.10
N PRO A 87 -21.31 6.03 -1.13
CA PRO A 87 -20.16 5.77 -1.96
C PRO A 87 -19.65 7.16 -2.32
N HIS A 88 -18.52 7.55 -1.72
CA HIS A 88 -17.86 8.76 -2.15
C HIS A 88 -17.63 8.45 -3.62
N ALA A 89 -18.37 9.15 -4.47
CA ALA A 89 -18.09 9.12 -5.90
C ALA A 89 -16.62 9.51 -5.96
N HIS A 90 -15.75 8.50 -6.04
CA HIS A 90 -14.33 8.76 -6.22
C HIS A 90 -14.26 9.64 -7.44
N PRO A 91 -13.65 10.82 -7.36
CA PRO A 91 -13.62 11.75 -8.47
C PRO A 91 -13.22 10.96 -9.70
N ALA A 92 -14.06 11.02 -10.73
CA ALA A 92 -13.87 10.25 -11.95
C ALA A 92 -12.43 10.46 -12.38
N ARG A 93 -11.64 9.38 -12.32
CA ARG A 93 -10.23 9.43 -12.69
C ARG A 93 -10.17 9.46 -14.22
N PRO A 94 -9.84 10.60 -14.85
CA PRO A 94 -9.85 10.69 -16.30
C PRO A 94 -8.84 9.72 -16.91
N PRO A 95 -9.10 9.20 -18.11
CA PRO A 95 -8.11 8.41 -18.85
C PRO A 95 -6.79 9.18 -18.97
N GLY A 96 -5.68 8.47 -18.79
CA GLY A 96 -4.33 9.06 -18.74
C GLY A 96 -3.86 9.48 -17.35
N THR A 97 -4.70 9.43 -16.33
CA THR A 97 -4.25 9.63 -14.95
C THR A 97 -3.26 8.53 -14.56
N VAL A 98 -2.13 8.93 -13.97
CA VAL A 98 -1.15 8.03 -13.36
C VAL A 98 -1.37 7.99 -11.86
N LEU A 99 -1.51 6.80 -11.31
CA LEU A 99 -1.77 6.59 -9.89
C LEU A 99 -1.01 5.36 -9.37
N ILE A 100 -0.86 5.27 -8.05
CA ILE A 100 -0.38 4.07 -7.40
C ILE A 100 -1.57 3.14 -7.12
N ALA A 101 -1.42 1.86 -7.44
CA ALA A 101 -2.38 0.82 -7.08
C ALA A 101 -1.67 -0.42 -6.58
N TRP A 102 -2.29 -1.10 -5.62
CA TRP A 102 -1.85 -2.42 -5.20
C TRP A 102 -2.26 -3.47 -6.23
N LEU A 103 -1.29 -4.27 -6.69
CA LEU A 103 -1.50 -5.34 -7.67
C LEU A 103 -0.96 -6.66 -7.13
N PRO A 104 -1.74 -7.76 -7.16
CA PRO A 104 -1.25 -9.08 -6.79
C PRO A 104 -0.18 -9.56 -7.78
N PHE A 105 0.72 -10.45 -7.33
CA PHE A 105 1.71 -11.04 -8.22
C PHE A 105 1.12 -12.08 -9.17
N THR A 106 0.06 -12.76 -8.76
CA THR A 106 -0.70 -13.71 -9.57
C THR A 106 -2.09 -13.16 -9.84
N ARG A 107 -2.65 -13.42 -11.03
CA ARG A 107 -3.97 -12.90 -11.40
C ARG A 107 -5.12 -13.51 -10.61
N ASP A 108 -4.91 -14.72 -10.07
CA ASP A 108 -5.94 -15.54 -9.43
C ASP A 108 -5.98 -15.39 -7.90
N ASP A 109 -5.07 -14.58 -7.34
CA ASP A 109 -4.93 -14.45 -5.89
C ASP A 109 -5.16 -12.99 -5.46
N ASP A 110 -6.42 -12.68 -5.17
CA ASP A 110 -6.84 -11.34 -4.74
C ASP A 110 -6.36 -10.98 -3.32
N GLU A 111 -5.95 -11.97 -2.52
CA GLU A 111 -5.46 -11.81 -1.14
C GLU A 111 -3.98 -12.18 -0.98
N GLY A 112 -3.37 -12.72 -2.02
CA GLY A 112 -1.97 -13.13 -2.03
C GLY A 112 -0.97 -11.98 -2.05
N PRO A 113 0.33 -12.30 -2.05
CA PRO A 113 1.38 -11.30 -2.08
C PRO A 113 1.28 -10.42 -3.32
N GLY A 114 1.42 -9.13 -3.15
CA GLY A 114 1.31 -8.12 -4.20
C GLY A 114 2.29 -6.97 -4.00
N LYS A 115 2.22 -5.98 -4.87
CA LYS A 115 3.05 -4.79 -4.77
C LYS A 115 2.31 -3.54 -5.24
N HIS A 116 2.56 -2.43 -4.57
CA HIS A 116 2.15 -1.11 -5.04
C HIS A 116 2.94 -0.74 -6.30
N ARG A 117 2.21 -0.37 -7.36
CA ARG A 117 2.80 -0.01 -8.65
C ARG A 117 2.12 1.20 -9.25
N PRO A 118 2.86 2.04 -9.96
CA PRO A 118 2.26 3.04 -10.81
C PRO A 118 1.43 2.36 -11.91
N CYS A 119 0.25 2.93 -12.19
CA CYS A 119 -0.68 2.46 -13.21
C CYS A 119 -1.26 3.63 -13.98
N VAL A 120 -1.47 3.48 -15.28
CA VAL A 120 -2.16 4.44 -16.13
C VAL A 120 -3.60 4.07 -16.31
N VAL A 121 -4.52 4.92 -15.93
CA VAL A 121 -5.97 4.73 -16.12
C VAL A 121 -6.31 4.80 -17.61
N LEU A 122 -6.94 3.77 -18.15
CA LEU A 122 -7.47 3.76 -19.51
C LEU A 122 -8.91 4.25 -19.55
N ARG A 123 -9.72 3.71 -18.66
CA ARG A 123 -11.14 4.08 -18.51
C ARG A 123 -11.66 3.57 -17.16
N SER A 124 -12.75 4.18 -16.71
CA SER A 124 -13.60 3.64 -15.66
C SER A 124 -14.97 3.39 -16.28
N THR A 125 -15.39 2.15 -16.35
CA THR A 125 -16.71 1.74 -16.84
C THR A 125 -17.69 1.52 -15.70
N ASP A 126 -17.15 1.24 -14.51
CA ASP A 126 -17.85 1.01 -13.27
C ASP A 126 -17.23 1.94 -12.20
N PRO A 127 -18.04 2.59 -11.33
CA PRO A 127 -17.50 3.42 -10.25
C PRO A 127 -16.63 2.65 -9.24
N SER A 128 -16.72 1.32 -9.19
CA SER A 128 -15.94 0.46 -8.30
C SER A 128 -14.67 -0.12 -8.92
N VAL A 129 -14.52 -0.07 -10.26
CA VAL A 129 -13.41 -0.69 -11.00
C VAL A 129 -12.86 0.26 -12.04
N ILE A 130 -11.55 0.34 -12.14
CA ILE A 130 -10.84 0.99 -13.24
C ILE A 130 -10.14 -0.04 -14.10
N ARG A 131 -10.10 0.21 -15.41
CA ARG A 131 -9.20 -0.50 -16.32
C ARG A 131 -7.94 0.33 -16.48
N ALA A 132 -6.78 -0.23 -16.13
CA ALA A 132 -5.51 0.47 -16.12
C ALA A 132 -4.38 -0.40 -16.66
N ARG A 133 -3.29 0.23 -17.14
CA ARG A 133 -2.05 -0.43 -17.51
C ARG A 133 -1.02 -0.28 -16.40
N PRO A 134 -0.56 -1.35 -15.77
CA PRO A 134 0.56 -1.29 -14.84
C PRO A 134 1.83 -0.81 -15.54
N LEU A 135 2.66 -0.07 -14.79
CA LEU A 135 3.93 0.45 -15.26
C LEU A 135 5.08 -0.34 -14.65
N TYR A 136 5.99 -0.78 -15.49
CA TYR A 136 7.15 -1.56 -15.10
C TYR A 136 8.45 -0.89 -15.54
N ASP A 137 9.52 -1.24 -14.85
CA ASP A 137 10.88 -0.91 -15.29
C ASP A 137 11.15 -1.54 -16.67
N PRO A 138 11.74 -0.80 -17.63
CA PRO A 138 12.05 -1.34 -18.96
C PRO A 138 12.91 -2.61 -18.93
N GLY A 139 13.77 -2.75 -17.93
CA GLY A 139 14.62 -3.93 -17.72
C GLY A 139 13.92 -5.13 -17.10
N SER A 140 12.67 -5.01 -16.66
CA SER A 140 11.95 -6.12 -16.04
C SER A 140 11.56 -7.21 -17.04
N ALA A 141 11.50 -8.46 -16.57
CA ALA A 141 11.05 -9.59 -17.40
C ALA A 141 9.65 -9.35 -17.98
N VAL A 142 8.72 -8.80 -17.15
CA VAL A 142 7.35 -8.51 -17.57
C VAL A 142 7.32 -7.49 -18.70
N ALA A 143 8.09 -6.40 -18.62
CA ALA A 143 8.12 -5.39 -19.69
C ALA A 143 8.66 -5.97 -21.01
N ARG A 144 9.62 -6.89 -20.94
CA ARG A 144 10.21 -7.53 -22.14
C ARG A 144 9.29 -8.53 -22.80
N THR A 145 8.49 -9.26 -22.02
CA THR A 145 7.63 -10.35 -22.55
C THR A 145 6.25 -9.86 -22.98
N SER A 146 5.74 -8.75 -22.41
CA SER A 146 4.39 -8.26 -22.68
C SER A 146 4.26 -7.34 -23.90
N GLY A 147 5.35 -7.07 -24.63
CA GLY A 147 5.31 -6.10 -25.75
C GLY A 147 4.89 -4.70 -25.31
N GLY A 148 5.27 -4.31 -24.11
CA GLY A 148 4.81 -3.09 -23.48
C GLY A 148 5.21 -1.81 -24.24
N VAL A 149 4.45 -0.73 -24.00
CA VAL A 149 4.65 0.58 -24.63
C VAL A 149 5.49 1.47 -23.72
N PRO A 150 6.72 1.86 -24.11
CA PRO A 150 7.54 2.75 -23.31
C PRO A 150 6.97 4.17 -23.30
N LEU A 151 6.93 4.79 -22.11
CA LEU A 151 6.53 6.17 -21.93
C LEU A 151 7.70 7.11 -22.27
N GLN A 152 7.42 8.14 -23.07
CA GLN A 152 8.43 9.15 -23.44
C GLN A 152 8.53 10.26 -22.40
N SER A 153 7.40 10.74 -21.91
CA SER A 153 7.29 11.87 -20.98
C SER A 153 7.02 11.41 -19.54
N TRP A 154 7.64 10.31 -19.13
CA TRP A 154 7.38 9.70 -17.82
C TRP A 154 7.62 10.66 -16.64
N ARG A 155 8.60 11.59 -16.71
CA ARG A 155 8.84 12.58 -15.66
C ARG A 155 7.68 13.56 -15.51
N ALA A 156 7.12 14.03 -16.62
CA ALA A 156 5.95 14.92 -16.61
C ALA A 156 4.71 14.23 -16.01
N ALA A 157 4.66 12.92 -16.11
CA ALA A 157 3.61 12.09 -15.50
C ALA A 157 3.81 11.82 -14.00
N GLY A 158 4.84 12.39 -13.37
CA GLY A 158 5.13 12.24 -11.95
C GLY A 158 5.84 10.94 -11.57
N LEU A 159 6.53 10.30 -12.53
CA LEU A 159 7.28 9.06 -12.30
C LEU A 159 8.77 9.37 -12.03
N ASP A 160 9.39 8.61 -11.14
CA ASP A 160 10.79 8.78 -10.75
C ASP A 160 11.76 8.15 -11.75
N LYS A 161 11.28 7.22 -12.58
CA LYS A 161 12.10 6.47 -13.54
C LYS A 161 11.36 6.16 -14.83
N ALA A 162 12.14 5.88 -15.87
CA ALA A 162 11.60 5.39 -17.14
C ALA A 162 10.71 4.16 -16.90
N SER A 163 9.58 4.13 -17.60
CA SER A 163 8.57 3.12 -17.38
C SER A 163 7.94 2.65 -18.69
N VAL A 164 7.51 1.39 -18.70
CA VAL A 164 6.84 0.72 -19.80
C VAL A 164 5.44 0.33 -19.34
N ALA A 165 4.41 0.73 -20.09
CA ALA A 165 3.03 0.34 -19.83
C ALA A 165 2.77 -1.03 -20.44
N VAL A 166 2.39 -2.01 -19.61
CA VAL A 166 2.13 -3.39 -20.04
C VAL A 166 0.64 -3.63 -20.30
N ASP A 167 0.23 -4.90 -20.46
CA ASP A 167 -1.15 -5.25 -20.71
C ASP A 167 -2.11 -4.72 -19.65
N PRO A 168 -3.32 -4.28 -20.07
CA PRO A 168 -4.29 -3.71 -19.17
C PRO A 168 -4.90 -4.76 -18.24
N VAL A 169 -5.12 -4.34 -16.99
CA VAL A 169 -5.81 -5.10 -15.95
C VAL A 169 -6.99 -4.31 -15.38
N GLU A 170 -7.92 -5.01 -14.76
CA GLU A 170 -8.99 -4.40 -13.99
C GLU A 170 -8.55 -4.29 -12.53
N ILE A 171 -8.72 -3.10 -11.94
CA ILE A 171 -8.26 -2.79 -10.58
C ILE A 171 -9.45 -2.23 -9.80
N PRO A 172 -9.83 -2.86 -8.67
CA PRO A 172 -10.80 -2.28 -7.74
C PRO A 172 -10.35 -0.89 -7.29
N VAL A 173 -11.25 0.08 -7.33
CA VAL A 173 -10.95 1.47 -6.91
C VAL A 173 -10.43 1.52 -5.47
N ALA A 174 -10.88 0.59 -4.62
CA ALA A 174 -10.40 0.46 -3.24
C ALA A 174 -8.90 0.15 -3.12
N ARG A 175 -8.28 -0.40 -4.17
CA ARG A 175 -6.83 -0.69 -4.25
C ARG A 175 -6.02 0.45 -4.87
N CYS A 176 -6.70 1.51 -5.29
CA CYS A 176 -6.06 2.67 -5.87
C CYS A 176 -5.77 3.70 -4.78
N GLU A 177 -4.54 4.16 -4.75
CA GLU A 177 -4.05 5.10 -3.75
C GLU A 177 -3.84 6.50 -4.36
N GLN A 178 -2.64 7.01 -4.21
CA GLN A 178 -2.25 8.35 -4.59
C GLN A 178 -2.23 8.54 -6.12
N THR A 179 -2.73 9.66 -6.59
CA THR A 179 -2.50 10.13 -7.96
C THR A 179 -1.13 10.80 -8.04
N LEU A 180 -0.30 10.37 -8.99
CA LEU A 180 1.03 10.91 -9.23
C LEU A 180 0.99 12.08 -10.22
N GLY A 181 0.20 11.95 -11.30
CA GLY A 181 0.11 12.94 -12.34
C GLY A 181 -0.79 12.51 -13.50
N HIS A 182 -0.51 13.04 -14.68
CA HIS A 182 -1.25 12.73 -15.90
C HIS A 182 -0.29 12.59 -17.08
N LEU A 183 -0.58 11.68 -17.99
CA LEU A 183 0.22 11.49 -19.20
C LEU A 183 0.13 12.66 -20.14
N GLU A 184 1.24 12.99 -20.77
CA GLU A 184 1.33 13.94 -21.87
C GLU A 184 0.61 13.42 -23.13
N PRO A 185 0.16 14.30 -24.04
CA PRO A 185 -0.56 13.93 -25.26
C PRO A 185 0.15 12.88 -26.11
N ILE A 186 1.49 12.90 -26.14
CA ILE A 186 2.29 11.96 -26.92
C ILE A 186 2.14 10.53 -26.38
N ASP A 187 2.17 10.36 -25.05
CA ASP A 187 2.03 9.06 -24.43
C ASP A 187 0.57 8.59 -24.45
N LEU A 188 -0.40 9.51 -24.34
CA LEU A 188 -1.81 9.20 -24.53
C LEU A 188 -2.07 8.60 -25.91
N ALA A 189 -1.52 9.25 -26.97
CA ALA A 189 -1.66 8.77 -28.34
C ALA A 189 -1.02 7.39 -28.53
N ARG A 190 0.17 7.15 -27.98
CA ARG A 190 0.88 5.86 -28.06
C ARG A 190 0.13 4.71 -27.37
N LEU A 191 -0.56 5.01 -26.29
CA LEU A 191 -1.38 4.03 -25.55
C LEU A 191 -2.79 3.88 -26.12
N GLY A 192 -3.13 4.62 -27.20
CA GLY A 192 -4.47 4.60 -27.78
C GLY A 192 -5.53 5.22 -26.88
N ILE A 193 -5.11 6.07 -25.94
CA ILE A 193 -6.02 6.78 -25.04
C ILE A 193 -6.49 8.06 -25.75
N THR A 194 -7.58 7.95 -26.50
CA THR A 194 -8.18 9.10 -27.14
C THR A 194 -9.01 9.89 -26.11
N GLY A 195 -8.54 11.06 -25.77
CA GLY A 195 -9.35 12.01 -25.01
C GLY A 195 -10.62 12.35 -25.80
N ARG A 196 -11.79 12.00 -25.28
CA ARG A 196 -13.03 12.60 -25.78
C ARG A 196 -12.90 14.10 -25.58
N ARG A 197 -12.60 14.86 -26.64
CA ARG A 197 -12.85 16.30 -26.63
C ARG A 197 -14.34 16.47 -26.33
N ARG A 198 -14.70 16.91 -25.14
CA ARG A 198 -16.03 17.48 -24.90
C ARG A 198 -16.12 18.71 -25.82
N ARG A 199 -16.96 18.60 -26.83
CA ARG A 199 -17.48 19.77 -27.54
C ARG A 199 -18.49 20.47 -26.64
#